data_504dfd78ca8086268e0e70ed56b6455e
#
_entry.id   504dfd78ca8086268e0e70ed56b6455e
#
_cell.length_a   1.000
_cell.length_b   1.000
_cell.length_c   1.000
_cell.angle_alpha   90.00
_cell.angle_beta   90.00
_cell.angle_gamma   90.00
#
_symmetry.space_group_name_H-M   'P 1'
#
loop_
_entity.id
_entity.type
_entity.pdbx_description
1 polymer ?
#
loop_
_entity_poly.entity_id
_entity_poly.type
_entity_poly.pdbx_seq_one_letter_code
_entity_poly.pdbx_strand_id
1 'polypeptide(L)'
;MKTFLICHRGALGDFILTWPALYCLREVLPHCQFLGIGRPEHMQLAIRYGLLDTYLDNESAGLLGFFCGERIPDEIGSPQGAILWLTDGQDTVDILRQSASLPVVCIPPFPQTEIHLAQYYCSVIQSHYAITIPEDLSDCFPARITEGLNALIHPGSGSFKKNYNPLFYRELANVLRRSGYHKVGFIFGPVEEEKMNRADFTGELIERPKDVKALAYLLSHASLYIGNDSGVSHLAGFVGTQTIVLYKATDPKIWGALGRNVTHISTDEEESALRMIQECLKDL
;
A
#
# COMPACT_ATOMS: atom_id res chain seq x y z
N MET A 1 -7.05 28.24 -4.83
CA MET A 1 -5.98 27.28 -5.17
C MET A 1 -6.52 26.36 -6.25
N LYS A 2 -5.70 25.90 -7.19
CA LYS A 2 -6.16 25.01 -8.28
C LYS A 2 -6.25 23.60 -7.74
N THR A 3 -7.39 22.94 -7.92
CA THR A 3 -7.60 21.57 -7.45
C THR A 3 -7.13 20.55 -8.51
N PHE A 4 -6.46 19.51 -8.09
CA PHE A 4 -6.11 18.33 -8.87
C PHE A 4 -6.73 17.08 -8.24
N LEU A 5 -7.47 16.30 -9.01
CA LEU A 5 -8.26 15.19 -8.47
C LEU A 5 -7.49 13.87 -8.55
N ILE A 6 -7.49 13.12 -7.45
CA ILE A 6 -6.92 11.78 -7.35
C ILE A 6 -8.02 10.83 -6.87
N CYS A 7 -8.39 9.83 -7.67
CA CYS A 7 -9.41 8.88 -7.29
C CYS A 7 -8.84 7.46 -7.22
N HIS A 8 -8.92 6.83 -6.04
CA HIS A 8 -8.54 5.43 -5.85
C HIS A 8 -9.48 4.75 -4.83
N ARG A 9 -10.19 3.70 -5.26
CA ARG A 9 -11.21 3.00 -4.45
C ARG A 9 -10.77 1.60 -3.99
N GLY A 10 -9.60 1.16 -4.39
CA GLY A 10 -9.07 -0.18 -4.13
C GLY A 10 -8.57 -0.42 -2.71
N ALA A 11 -7.92 -1.55 -2.51
CA ALA A 11 -7.30 -1.93 -1.24
C ALA A 11 -6.07 -1.07 -0.91
N LEU A 12 -5.59 -1.15 0.34
CA LEU A 12 -4.46 -0.35 0.82
C LEU A 12 -3.18 -0.60 0.02
N GLY A 13 -2.86 -1.87 -0.28
CA GLY A 13 -1.66 -2.22 -1.03
C GLY A 13 -1.68 -1.63 -2.45
N ASP A 14 -2.82 -1.78 -3.15
CA ASP A 14 -3.01 -1.23 -4.49
C ASP A 14 -2.86 0.30 -4.50
N PHE A 15 -3.36 0.97 -3.46
CA PHE A 15 -3.21 2.41 -3.31
C PHE A 15 -1.76 2.82 -3.04
N ILE A 16 -1.04 2.11 -2.17
CA ILE A 16 0.38 2.41 -1.90
C ILE A 16 1.24 2.25 -3.15
N LEU A 17 0.91 1.30 -4.03
CA LEU A 17 1.60 1.13 -5.32
C LEU A 17 1.42 2.32 -6.28
N THR A 18 0.44 3.19 -6.07
CA THR A 18 0.29 4.45 -6.82
C THR A 18 1.19 5.58 -6.28
N TRP A 19 1.71 5.46 -5.05
CA TRP A 19 2.38 6.56 -4.36
C TRP A 19 3.66 7.06 -5.04
N PRO A 20 4.53 6.23 -5.63
CA PRO A 20 5.65 6.74 -6.41
C PRO A 20 5.21 7.70 -7.52
N ALA A 21 4.15 7.36 -8.24
CA ALA A 21 3.61 8.21 -9.29
C ALA A 21 3.00 9.51 -8.74
N LEU A 22 2.30 9.45 -7.59
CA LEU A 22 1.77 10.64 -6.91
C LEU A 22 2.90 11.54 -6.40
N TYR A 23 3.97 10.96 -5.86
CA TYR A 23 5.15 11.71 -5.43
C TYR A 23 5.74 12.51 -6.60
N CYS A 24 6.04 11.86 -7.72
CA CYS A 24 6.57 12.51 -8.91
C CYS A 24 5.59 13.58 -9.48
N LEU A 25 4.28 13.32 -9.41
CA LEU A 25 3.27 14.26 -9.89
C LEU A 25 3.19 15.51 -9.01
N ARG A 26 3.37 15.37 -7.70
CA ARG A 26 3.43 16.51 -6.76
C ARG A 26 4.58 17.48 -7.10
N GLU A 27 5.72 16.97 -7.53
CA GLU A 27 6.88 17.80 -7.89
C GLU A 27 6.60 18.70 -9.10
N VAL A 28 5.85 18.21 -10.09
CA VAL A 28 5.52 18.99 -11.30
C VAL A 28 4.26 19.83 -11.18
N LEU A 29 3.45 19.59 -10.14
CA LEU A 29 2.21 20.34 -9.85
C LEU A 29 2.23 20.98 -8.45
N PRO A 30 3.29 21.73 -8.06
CA PRO A 30 3.45 22.22 -6.68
C PRO A 30 2.39 23.26 -6.27
N HIS A 31 1.71 23.87 -7.23
CA HIS A 31 0.66 24.88 -6.98
C HIS A 31 -0.76 24.32 -6.96
N CYS A 32 -0.91 22.99 -7.16
CA CYS A 32 -2.20 22.32 -7.10
C CYS A 32 -2.48 21.77 -5.71
N GLN A 33 -3.71 21.89 -5.27
CA GLN A 33 -4.22 21.15 -4.13
C GLN A 33 -4.71 19.79 -4.60
N PHE A 34 -4.15 18.72 -4.06
CA PHE A 34 -4.55 17.34 -4.41
C PHE A 34 -5.72 16.91 -3.54
N LEU A 35 -6.89 16.79 -4.18
CA LEU A 35 -8.12 16.27 -3.58
C LEU A 35 -8.23 14.77 -3.86
N GLY A 36 -8.19 13.96 -2.81
CA GLY A 36 -8.38 12.52 -2.90
C GLY A 36 -9.86 12.12 -2.88
N ILE A 37 -10.25 11.13 -3.68
CA ILE A 37 -11.52 10.41 -3.53
C ILE A 37 -11.20 8.95 -3.29
N GLY A 38 -11.56 8.41 -2.12
CA GLY A 38 -11.26 7.03 -1.75
C GLY A 38 -11.69 6.70 -0.33
N ARG A 39 -11.25 5.56 0.17
CA ARG A 39 -11.54 5.14 1.55
C ARG A 39 -10.91 6.13 2.55
N PRO A 40 -11.66 6.66 3.51
CA PRO A 40 -11.19 7.69 4.44
C PRO A 40 -9.85 7.38 5.10
N GLU A 41 -9.66 6.14 5.57
CA GLU A 41 -8.42 5.72 6.24
C GLU A 41 -7.20 5.79 5.31
N HIS A 42 -7.35 5.37 4.05
CA HIS A 42 -6.28 5.42 3.06
C HIS A 42 -5.94 6.86 2.67
N MET A 43 -6.97 7.69 2.44
CA MET A 43 -6.79 9.10 2.09
C MET A 43 -6.13 9.89 3.22
N GLN A 44 -6.57 9.68 4.46
CA GLN A 44 -5.95 10.30 5.64
C GLN A 44 -4.49 9.89 5.82
N LEU A 45 -4.14 8.65 5.46
CA LEU A 45 -2.76 8.20 5.49
C LEU A 45 -1.93 8.94 4.43
N ALA A 46 -2.44 9.06 3.19
CA ALA A 46 -1.77 9.79 2.12
C ALA A 46 -1.59 11.29 2.45
N ILE A 47 -2.56 11.92 3.12
CA ILE A 47 -2.44 13.30 3.63
C ILE A 47 -1.30 13.39 4.66
N ARG A 48 -1.22 12.45 5.60
CA ARG A 48 -0.16 12.42 6.60
C ARG A 48 1.25 12.40 5.98
N TYR A 49 1.38 11.76 4.83
CA TYR A 49 2.65 11.65 4.09
C TYR A 49 2.81 12.68 2.97
N GLY A 50 1.94 13.71 2.92
CA GLY A 50 2.05 14.82 1.99
C GLY A 50 1.71 14.51 0.53
N LEU A 51 1.09 13.35 0.26
CA LEU A 51 0.68 12.96 -1.09
C LEU A 51 -0.65 13.59 -1.50
N LEU A 52 -1.53 13.86 -0.54
CA LEU A 52 -2.81 14.54 -0.71
C LEU A 52 -2.92 15.71 0.26
N ASP A 53 -3.81 16.67 -0.02
CA ASP A 53 -4.07 17.82 0.84
C ASP A 53 -5.43 17.70 1.55
N THR A 54 -6.42 17.11 0.88
CA THR A 54 -7.77 16.87 1.40
C THR A 54 -8.39 15.66 0.73
N TYR A 55 -9.56 15.23 1.21
CA TYR A 55 -10.24 14.08 0.63
C TYR A 55 -11.76 14.16 0.76
N LEU A 56 -12.43 13.37 -0.08
CA LEU A 56 -13.83 12.99 0.00
C LEU A 56 -13.93 11.47 0.17
N ASP A 57 -14.88 11.04 0.99
CA ASP A 57 -15.19 9.62 1.17
C ASP A 57 -15.88 9.09 -0.10
N ASN A 58 -15.32 8.06 -0.71
CA ASN A 58 -15.86 7.46 -1.94
C ASN A 58 -17.25 6.82 -1.77
N GLU A 59 -17.71 6.60 -0.53
CA GLU A 59 -19.03 6.07 -0.21
C GLU A 59 -20.07 7.18 0.03
N SER A 60 -19.67 8.45 -0.03
CA SER A 60 -20.58 9.58 0.09
C SER A 60 -21.66 9.55 -0.99
N ALA A 61 -22.92 9.66 -0.59
CA ALA A 61 -24.06 9.64 -1.52
C ALA A 61 -23.99 10.71 -2.61
N GLY A 62 -23.36 11.87 -2.32
CA GLY A 62 -23.11 12.94 -3.29
C GLY A 62 -22.21 12.56 -4.45
N LEU A 63 -21.40 11.49 -4.33
CA LEU A 63 -20.49 11.04 -5.38
C LEU A 63 -21.11 10.02 -6.35
N LEU A 64 -22.32 9.52 -6.10
CA LEU A 64 -22.93 8.52 -6.99
C LEU A 64 -23.11 9.07 -8.42
N GLY A 65 -23.71 10.25 -8.57
CA GLY A 65 -23.86 10.89 -9.87
C GLY A 65 -22.54 11.25 -10.56
N PHE A 66 -21.47 11.50 -9.77
CA PHE A 66 -20.13 11.73 -10.31
C PHE A 66 -19.57 10.47 -10.97
N PHE A 67 -19.68 9.32 -10.31
CA PHE A 67 -19.20 8.05 -10.87
C PHE A 67 -20.08 7.53 -12.03
N CYS A 68 -21.32 7.99 -12.13
CA CYS A 68 -22.20 7.74 -13.28
C CYS A 68 -22.04 8.77 -14.43
N GLY A 69 -21.12 9.74 -14.31
CA GLY A 69 -20.90 10.78 -15.33
C GLY A 69 -22.03 11.80 -15.44
N GLU A 70 -22.90 11.93 -14.45
CA GLU A 70 -24.06 12.84 -14.50
C GLU A 70 -23.67 14.28 -14.16
N ARG A 71 -22.83 14.47 -13.11
CA ARG A 71 -22.42 15.80 -12.65
C ARG A 71 -21.16 15.74 -11.79
N ILE A 72 -20.45 16.87 -11.76
CA ILE A 72 -19.37 17.09 -10.81
C ILE A 72 -19.96 17.71 -9.54
N PRO A 73 -19.80 17.10 -8.34
CA PRO A 73 -20.25 17.68 -7.07
C PRO A 73 -19.55 19.02 -6.77
N ASP A 74 -20.25 19.91 -6.03
CA ASP A 74 -19.69 21.20 -5.64
C ASP A 74 -18.43 21.08 -4.79
N GLU A 75 -18.31 20.01 -3.99
CA GLU A 75 -17.14 19.71 -3.17
C GLU A 75 -15.88 19.40 -4.00
N ILE A 76 -16.04 18.90 -5.22
CA ILE A 76 -14.96 18.69 -6.17
C ILE A 76 -14.66 19.99 -6.92
N GLY A 77 -15.68 20.78 -7.21
CA GLY A 77 -15.58 22.03 -7.94
C GLY A 77 -15.14 21.82 -9.39
N SER A 78 -14.19 22.65 -9.87
CA SER A 78 -13.63 22.58 -11.21
C SER A 78 -12.16 22.16 -11.16
N PRO A 79 -11.84 20.86 -11.12
CA PRO A 79 -10.46 20.41 -11.03
C PRO A 79 -9.70 20.72 -12.32
N GLN A 80 -8.43 21.12 -12.17
CA GLN A 80 -7.56 21.42 -13.31
C GLN A 80 -7.20 20.18 -14.14
N GLY A 81 -7.13 19.02 -13.51
CA GLY A 81 -6.85 17.73 -14.08
C GLY A 81 -7.14 16.62 -13.09
N ALA A 82 -6.99 15.37 -13.52
CA ALA A 82 -7.29 14.22 -12.67
C ALA A 82 -6.49 12.98 -13.05
N ILE A 83 -6.20 12.14 -12.05
CA ILE A 83 -5.81 10.74 -12.23
C ILE A 83 -6.84 9.87 -11.50
N LEU A 84 -7.45 8.96 -12.26
CA LEU A 84 -8.52 8.10 -11.77
C LEU A 84 -8.11 6.63 -11.95
N TRP A 85 -7.99 5.88 -10.86
CA TRP A 85 -7.83 4.43 -10.91
C TRP A 85 -9.21 3.78 -10.83
N LEU A 86 -9.86 3.66 -11.99
CA LEU A 86 -11.23 3.12 -12.13
C LEU A 86 -11.27 2.09 -13.26
N THR A 87 -12.06 1.04 -13.09
CA THR A 87 -12.29 0.02 -14.13
C THR A 87 -13.18 0.59 -15.25
N ASP A 88 -14.29 1.24 -14.87
CA ASP A 88 -15.28 1.83 -15.78
C ASP A 88 -15.38 3.33 -15.49
N GLY A 89 -14.35 4.08 -15.86
CA GLY A 89 -14.24 5.50 -15.53
C GLY A 89 -14.50 6.46 -16.70
N GLN A 90 -14.94 5.99 -17.88
CA GLN A 90 -15.04 6.83 -19.06
C GLN A 90 -16.06 7.97 -18.88
N ASP A 91 -17.22 7.69 -18.32
CA ASP A 91 -18.25 8.71 -18.10
C ASP A 91 -17.76 9.80 -17.13
N THR A 92 -17.06 9.40 -16.07
CA THR A 92 -16.42 10.34 -15.13
C THR A 92 -15.32 11.17 -15.81
N VAL A 93 -14.54 10.55 -16.70
CA VAL A 93 -13.51 11.27 -17.48
C VAL A 93 -14.15 12.32 -18.38
N ASP A 94 -15.24 11.99 -19.05
CA ASP A 94 -15.88 12.87 -20.02
C ASP A 94 -16.46 14.14 -19.37
N ILE A 95 -17.09 14.03 -18.19
CA ILE A 95 -17.56 15.21 -17.46
C ILE A 95 -16.40 16.07 -16.92
N LEU A 96 -15.30 15.45 -16.45
CA LEU A 96 -14.14 16.18 -15.97
C LEU A 96 -13.42 16.93 -17.10
N ARG A 97 -13.29 16.35 -18.29
CA ARG A 97 -12.64 16.97 -19.45
C ARG A 97 -13.31 18.25 -19.93
N GLN A 98 -14.60 18.43 -19.64
CA GLN A 98 -15.33 19.66 -20.03
C GLN A 98 -14.78 20.91 -19.35
N SER A 99 -14.19 20.79 -18.17
CA SER A 99 -13.69 21.91 -17.37
C SER A 99 -12.19 21.87 -17.08
N ALA A 100 -11.54 20.72 -17.30
CA ALA A 100 -10.12 20.54 -16.99
C ALA A 100 -9.22 21.26 -18.00
N SER A 101 -8.17 21.91 -17.52
CA SER A 101 -7.11 22.55 -18.31
C SER A 101 -5.83 21.70 -18.42
N LEU A 102 -5.73 20.65 -17.63
CA LEU A 102 -4.68 19.63 -17.63
C LEU A 102 -5.29 18.27 -18.03
N PRO A 103 -4.48 17.28 -18.39
CA PRO A 103 -4.99 15.95 -18.71
C PRO A 103 -5.87 15.33 -17.62
N VAL A 104 -6.89 14.59 -18.06
CA VAL A 104 -7.69 13.69 -17.22
C VAL A 104 -7.36 12.27 -17.66
N VAL A 105 -6.70 11.52 -16.79
CA VAL A 105 -6.17 10.19 -17.08
C VAL A 105 -6.93 9.15 -16.27
N CYS A 106 -7.50 8.15 -16.95
CA CYS A 106 -8.07 6.97 -16.29
C CYS A 106 -7.14 5.79 -16.48
N ILE A 107 -6.79 5.14 -15.39
CA ILE A 107 -5.85 4.02 -15.35
C ILE A 107 -6.60 2.80 -14.81
N PRO A 108 -6.64 1.66 -15.52
CA PRO A 108 -7.19 0.43 -14.96
C PRO A 108 -6.42 0.04 -13.68
N PRO A 109 -7.11 -0.24 -12.57
CA PRO A 109 -6.44 -0.60 -11.30
C PRO A 109 -5.73 -1.95 -11.38
N PHE A 110 -6.13 -2.82 -12.31
CA PHE A 110 -5.55 -4.15 -12.53
C PHE A 110 -5.22 -4.34 -14.03
N PRO A 111 -4.22 -3.61 -14.57
CA PRO A 111 -3.83 -3.77 -15.95
C PRO A 111 -3.14 -5.11 -16.16
N GLN A 112 -3.25 -5.65 -17.39
CA GLN A 112 -2.36 -6.74 -17.81
C GLN A 112 -0.99 -6.15 -18.13
N THR A 113 0.01 -6.46 -17.32
CA THR A 113 1.37 -5.95 -17.46
C THR A 113 2.39 -7.02 -17.06
N GLU A 114 3.55 -6.98 -17.69
CA GLU A 114 4.71 -7.81 -17.35
C GLU A 114 5.75 -7.04 -16.49
N ILE A 115 5.53 -5.74 -16.30
CA ILE A 115 6.39 -4.90 -15.45
C ILE A 115 5.72 -4.65 -14.10
N HIS A 116 6.49 -4.20 -13.13
CA HIS A 116 6.00 -3.85 -11.81
C HIS A 116 4.88 -2.80 -11.88
N LEU A 117 3.78 -3.00 -11.12
CA LEU A 117 2.57 -2.20 -11.22
C LEU A 117 2.83 -0.69 -10.95
N ALA A 118 3.66 -0.37 -9.97
CA ALA A 118 4.02 1.02 -9.71
C ALA A 118 4.81 1.65 -10.88
N GLN A 119 5.69 0.88 -11.53
CA GLN A 119 6.40 1.31 -12.73
C GLN A 119 5.43 1.56 -13.89
N TYR A 120 4.45 0.67 -14.06
CA TYR A 120 3.39 0.86 -15.04
C TYR A 120 2.62 2.18 -14.80
N TYR A 121 2.20 2.44 -13.56
CA TYR A 121 1.49 3.68 -13.20
C TYR A 121 2.34 4.93 -13.47
N CYS A 122 3.60 4.91 -13.08
CA CYS A 122 4.53 6.00 -13.38
C CYS A 122 4.64 6.24 -14.90
N SER A 123 4.78 5.18 -15.70
CA SER A 123 4.91 5.28 -17.16
C SER A 123 3.66 5.85 -17.82
N VAL A 124 2.47 5.44 -17.38
CA VAL A 124 1.20 5.99 -17.88
C VAL A 124 1.09 7.48 -17.53
N ILE A 125 1.40 7.86 -16.29
CA ILE A 125 1.33 9.27 -15.88
C ILE A 125 2.39 10.09 -16.63
N GLN A 126 3.60 9.57 -16.83
CA GLN A 126 4.66 10.24 -17.59
C GLN A 126 4.26 10.54 -19.04
N SER A 127 3.43 9.70 -19.67
CA SER A 127 2.96 9.97 -21.03
C SER A 127 2.01 11.18 -21.13
N HIS A 128 1.49 11.67 -20.02
CA HIS A 128 0.57 12.82 -19.94
C HIS A 128 1.13 14.02 -19.20
N TYR A 129 2.09 13.80 -18.29
CA TYR A 129 2.70 14.82 -17.45
C TYR A 129 4.21 14.69 -17.53
N ALA A 130 4.92 15.80 -17.52
CA ALA A 130 6.39 15.82 -17.59
C ALA A 130 7.04 15.41 -16.24
N ILE A 131 6.63 14.26 -15.68
CA ILE A 131 7.23 13.75 -14.44
C ILE A 131 8.59 13.10 -14.74
N THR A 132 9.51 13.21 -13.77
CA THR A 132 10.76 12.45 -13.75
C THR A 132 10.56 11.23 -12.87
N ILE A 133 10.74 10.05 -13.43
CA ILE A 133 10.63 8.78 -12.70
C ILE A 133 12.05 8.44 -12.19
N PRO A 134 12.25 8.22 -10.88
CA PRO A 134 13.54 7.76 -10.36
C PRO A 134 13.86 6.37 -10.90
N GLU A 135 15.15 6.06 -11.02
CA GLU A 135 15.62 4.74 -11.47
C GLU A 135 15.15 3.62 -10.52
N ASP A 136 15.21 3.88 -9.21
CA ASP A 136 14.61 3.03 -8.18
C ASP A 136 13.41 3.74 -7.55
N LEU A 137 12.22 3.18 -7.73
CA LEU A 137 10.98 3.72 -7.16
C LEU A 137 10.98 3.73 -5.61
N SER A 138 11.83 2.93 -4.99
CA SER A 138 12.02 2.95 -3.54
C SER A 138 12.62 4.28 -3.04
N ASP A 139 13.22 5.07 -3.92
CA ASP A 139 13.72 6.42 -3.58
C ASP A 139 12.60 7.42 -3.27
N CYS A 140 11.38 7.16 -3.74
CA CYS A 140 10.19 7.93 -3.37
C CYS A 140 9.76 7.69 -1.91
N PHE A 141 10.36 6.72 -1.21
CA PHE A 141 9.94 6.31 0.13
C PHE A 141 10.97 6.70 1.19
N PRO A 142 10.53 6.96 2.42
CA PRO A 142 11.44 7.35 3.49
C PRO A 142 12.47 6.25 3.78
N ALA A 143 13.73 6.63 3.88
CA ALA A 143 14.74 5.77 4.45
C ALA A 143 14.64 5.83 5.97
N ARG A 144 14.60 4.68 6.62
CA ARG A 144 14.62 4.60 8.07
C ARG A 144 15.48 3.43 8.52
N ILE A 145 16.26 3.66 9.57
CA ILE A 145 16.92 2.61 10.33
C ILE A 145 16.26 2.65 11.71
N THR A 146 15.66 1.54 12.13
CA THR A 146 15.08 1.40 13.45
C THR A 146 16.04 0.60 14.30
N GLU A 147 16.55 1.20 15.36
CA GLU A 147 17.36 0.50 16.34
C GLU A 147 16.47 -0.36 17.24
N GLY A 148 16.95 -1.54 17.60
CA GLY A 148 16.25 -2.42 18.51
C GLY A 148 16.07 -3.84 17.97
N LEU A 149 15.52 -4.71 18.80
CA LEU A 149 15.30 -6.13 18.48
C LEU A 149 13.83 -6.51 18.74
N ASN A 150 12.94 -5.78 18.08
CA ASN A 150 11.51 -6.06 18.07
C ASN A 150 11.05 -6.43 16.66
N ALA A 151 10.32 -7.50 16.54
CA ALA A 151 9.80 -7.98 15.27
C ALA A 151 8.27 -8.06 15.28
N LEU A 152 7.66 -7.81 14.13
CA LEU A 152 6.23 -7.94 13.90
C LEU A 152 5.96 -8.97 12.81
N ILE A 153 5.00 -9.84 13.05
CA ILE A 153 4.52 -10.84 12.08
C ILE A 153 3.07 -10.50 11.73
N HIS A 154 2.74 -10.45 10.44
CA HIS A 154 1.37 -10.35 9.97
C HIS A 154 0.98 -11.63 9.22
N PRO A 155 0.18 -12.52 9.85
CA PRO A 155 -0.16 -13.81 9.27
C PRO A 155 -1.28 -13.75 8.23
N GLY A 156 -1.97 -12.61 8.16
CA GLY A 156 -3.12 -12.40 7.29
C GLY A 156 -2.78 -11.86 5.90
N SER A 157 -3.80 -11.88 5.06
CA SER A 157 -3.82 -11.19 3.76
C SER A 157 -5.26 -11.05 3.26
N GLY A 158 -5.44 -10.36 2.12
CA GLY A 158 -6.75 -10.27 1.46
C GLY A 158 -7.31 -11.60 0.93
N SER A 159 -6.52 -12.67 0.87
CA SER A 159 -6.92 -13.99 0.38
C SER A 159 -6.24 -15.11 1.16
N PHE A 160 -7.00 -16.11 1.61
CA PHE A 160 -6.43 -17.30 2.26
C PHE A 160 -5.41 -18.07 1.42
N LYS A 161 -5.50 -17.98 0.09
CA LYS A 161 -4.53 -18.62 -0.81
C LYS A 161 -3.12 -18.08 -0.66
N LYS A 162 -2.98 -16.86 -0.12
CA LYS A 162 -1.69 -16.20 0.14
C LYS A 162 -1.12 -16.52 1.53
N ASN A 163 -1.93 -17.12 2.43
CA ASN A 163 -1.52 -17.39 3.80
C ASN A 163 -0.89 -18.78 3.92
N TYR A 164 0.08 -18.91 4.82
CA TYR A 164 0.59 -20.18 5.29
C TYR A 164 -0.27 -20.70 6.45
N ASN A 165 0.02 -21.92 6.91
CA ASN A 165 -0.64 -22.49 8.07
C ASN A 165 -0.31 -21.67 9.34
N PRO A 166 -1.22 -21.50 10.31
CA PRO A 166 -0.93 -20.81 11.56
C PRO A 166 0.29 -21.34 12.32
N LEU A 167 0.59 -22.65 12.24
CA LEU A 167 1.77 -23.25 12.87
C LEU A 167 3.08 -22.74 12.27
N PHE A 168 3.10 -22.42 10.96
CA PHE A 168 4.25 -21.79 10.32
C PHE A 168 4.62 -20.47 11.01
N TYR A 169 3.65 -19.60 11.29
CA TYR A 169 3.92 -18.30 11.89
C TYR A 169 4.38 -18.42 13.35
N ARG A 170 3.91 -19.44 14.08
CA ARG A 170 4.42 -19.74 15.42
C ARG A 170 5.89 -20.21 15.38
N GLU A 171 6.23 -21.08 14.43
CA GLU A 171 7.62 -21.48 14.26
C GLU A 171 8.50 -20.31 13.80
N LEU A 172 7.98 -19.46 12.92
CA LEU A 172 8.65 -18.21 12.55
C LEU A 172 8.92 -17.33 13.77
N ALA A 173 7.96 -17.16 14.68
CA ALA A 173 8.16 -16.42 15.92
C ALA A 173 9.26 -17.06 16.79
N ASN A 174 9.33 -18.39 16.87
CA ASN A 174 10.40 -19.09 17.56
C ASN A 174 11.77 -18.88 16.89
N VAL A 175 11.82 -18.89 15.56
CA VAL A 175 13.04 -18.58 14.80
C VAL A 175 13.52 -17.18 15.15
N LEU A 176 12.66 -16.17 15.13
CA LEU A 176 13.00 -14.79 15.46
C LEU A 176 13.53 -14.64 16.89
N ARG A 177 12.89 -15.30 17.86
CA ARG A 177 13.36 -15.29 19.26
C ARG A 177 14.75 -15.91 19.38
N ARG A 178 15.01 -17.02 18.68
CA ARG A 178 16.35 -17.66 18.64
C ARG A 178 17.39 -16.78 17.95
N SER A 179 16.97 -15.92 17.02
CA SER A 179 17.81 -14.93 16.32
C SER A 179 18.01 -13.63 17.13
N GLY A 180 17.54 -13.56 18.38
CA GLY A 180 17.78 -12.44 19.29
C GLY A 180 16.68 -11.38 19.33
N TYR A 181 15.57 -11.54 18.62
CA TYR A 181 14.43 -10.61 18.75
C TYR A 181 13.72 -10.84 20.07
N HIS A 182 13.84 -9.89 20.99
CA HIS A 182 13.30 -10.03 22.35
C HIS A 182 11.79 -9.82 22.44
N LYS A 183 11.22 -9.02 21.55
CA LYS A 183 9.80 -8.79 21.43
C LYS A 183 9.32 -9.19 20.05
N VAL A 184 8.54 -10.26 19.96
CA VAL A 184 7.91 -10.71 18.72
C VAL A 184 6.40 -10.61 18.90
N GLY A 185 5.74 -9.77 18.10
CA GLY A 185 4.30 -9.52 18.11
C GLY A 185 3.62 -9.90 16.82
N PHE A 186 2.38 -10.31 16.90
CA PHE A 186 1.51 -10.59 15.76
C PHE A 186 0.56 -9.42 15.54
N ILE A 187 0.44 -8.94 14.31
CA ILE A 187 -0.53 -7.92 13.94
C ILE A 187 -1.84 -8.60 13.57
N PHE A 188 -2.91 -8.23 14.27
CA PHE A 188 -4.27 -8.66 13.97
C PHE A 188 -5.13 -7.43 13.69
N GLY A 189 -5.70 -7.38 12.49
CA GLY A 189 -6.78 -6.48 12.12
C GLY A 189 -8.15 -7.18 12.18
N PRO A 190 -9.22 -6.51 11.75
CA PRO A 190 -10.57 -7.08 11.73
C PRO A 190 -10.67 -8.41 10.98
N VAL A 191 -9.91 -8.57 9.90
CA VAL A 191 -9.92 -9.80 9.08
C VAL A 191 -9.32 -10.97 9.83
N GLU A 192 -8.20 -10.77 10.52
CA GLU A 192 -7.55 -11.82 11.32
C GLU A 192 -8.40 -12.18 12.53
N GLU A 193 -9.02 -11.19 13.19
CA GLU A 193 -9.93 -11.42 14.32
C GLU A 193 -11.17 -12.24 13.94
N GLU A 194 -11.69 -12.06 12.71
CA GLU A 194 -12.84 -12.79 12.21
C GLU A 194 -12.46 -14.20 11.71
N LYS A 195 -11.31 -14.34 11.04
CA LYS A 195 -11.01 -15.51 10.22
C LYS A 195 -9.95 -16.44 10.79
N MET A 196 -9.15 -15.99 11.76
CA MET A 196 -8.12 -16.82 12.37
C MET A 196 -8.58 -17.38 13.72
N ASN A 197 -8.23 -18.63 13.97
CA ASN A 197 -8.51 -19.22 15.28
C ASN A 197 -7.51 -18.70 16.32
N ARG A 198 -7.99 -17.95 17.29
CA ARG A 198 -7.16 -17.40 18.38
C ARG A 198 -6.40 -18.46 19.18
N ALA A 199 -6.92 -19.68 19.25
CA ALA A 199 -6.24 -20.78 19.94
C ALA A 199 -4.88 -21.11 19.32
N ASP A 200 -4.72 -20.88 18.02
CA ASP A 200 -3.45 -21.12 17.31
C ASP A 200 -2.34 -20.14 17.73
N PHE A 201 -2.71 -19.01 18.35
CA PHE A 201 -1.79 -17.96 18.79
C PHE A 201 -1.79 -17.79 20.33
N THR A 202 -2.20 -18.83 21.06
CA THR A 202 -2.21 -18.79 22.53
C THR A 202 -0.80 -18.57 23.07
N GLY A 203 -0.66 -17.59 23.99
CA GLY A 203 0.62 -17.20 24.59
C GLY A 203 1.45 -16.21 23.76
N GLU A 204 1.00 -15.86 22.56
CA GLU A 204 1.67 -14.88 21.71
C GLU A 204 1.19 -13.43 22.01
N LEU A 205 2.09 -12.47 21.79
CA LEU A 205 1.75 -11.05 21.87
C LEU A 205 0.97 -10.65 20.63
N ILE A 206 -0.25 -10.14 20.79
CA ILE A 206 -1.10 -9.69 19.70
C ILE A 206 -1.22 -8.16 19.75
N GLU A 207 -0.74 -7.51 18.70
CA GLU A 207 -0.86 -6.08 18.47
C GLU A 207 -2.13 -5.80 17.63
N ARG A 208 -2.97 -4.89 18.12
CA ARG A 208 -4.26 -4.53 17.51
C ARG A 208 -4.30 -3.05 17.19
N PRO A 209 -3.69 -2.61 16.09
CA PRO A 209 -3.78 -1.21 15.70
C PRO A 209 -5.24 -0.84 15.41
N LYS A 210 -5.71 0.24 16.03
CA LYS A 210 -7.11 0.67 15.94
C LYS A 210 -7.50 1.22 14.55
N ASP A 211 -6.53 1.66 13.78
CA ASP A 211 -6.68 2.23 12.45
C ASP A 211 -5.37 2.13 11.66
N VAL A 212 -5.39 2.49 10.38
CA VAL A 212 -4.22 2.42 9.49
C VAL A 212 -3.10 3.37 9.93
N LYS A 213 -3.41 4.48 10.61
CA LYS A 213 -2.41 5.41 11.15
C LYS A 213 -1.67 4.80 12.34
N ALA A 214 -2.41 4.12 13.23
CA ALA A 214 -1.82 3.37 14.33
C ALA A 214 -0.98 2.19 13.82
N LEU A 215 -1.43 1.52 12.76
CA LEU A 215 -0.66 0.48 12.08
C LEU A 215 0.65 1.05 11.50
N ALA A 216 0.61 2.16 10.78
CA ALA A 216 1.80 2.81 10.23
C ALA A 216 2.79 3.22 11.34
N TYR A 217 2.26 3.72 12.47
CA TYR A 217 3.07 4.05 13.65
C TYR A 217 3.74 2.80 14.22
N LEU A 218 2.98 1.72 14.43
CA LEU A 218 3.49 0.45 14.95
C LEU A 218 4.60 -0.12 14.06
N LEU A 219 4.36 -0.19 12.75
CA LEU A 219 5.32 -0.66 11.76
C LEU A 219 6.59 0.20 11.77
N SER A 220 6.44 1.53 11.78
CA SER A 220 7.59 2.44 11.77
C SER A 220 8.46 2.35 13.04
N HIS A 221 8.04 1.69 14.11
CA HIS A 221 8.81 1.46 15.35
C HIS A 221 9.28 0.01 15.50
N ALA A 222 8.99 -0.85 14.51
CA ALA A 222 9.53 -2.20 14.48
C ALA A 222 10.89 -2.21 13.77
N SER A 223 11.82 -3.02 14.28
CA SER A 223 13.09 -3.27 13.61
C SER A 223 12.97 -4.26 12.47
N LEU A 224 11.99 -5.17 12.54
CA LEU A 224 11.71 -6.14 11.49
C LEU A 224 10.19 -6.34 11.36
N TYR A 225 9.74 -6.46 10.14
CA TYR A 225 8.39 -6.91 9.80
C TYR A 225 8.48 -8.10 8.85
N ILE A 226 7.67 -9.13 9.11
CA ILE A 226 7.50 -10.29 8.20
C ILE A 226 6.01 -10.53 8.00
N GLY A 227 5.57 -10.59 6.75
CA GLY A 227 4.16 -10.85 6.43
C GLY A 227 3.95 -11.34 5.01
N ASN A 228 2.71 -11.72 4.71
CA ASN A 228 2.32 -12.13 3.36
C ASN A 228 2.18 -10.92 2.43
N ASP A 229 2.02 -11.18 1.13
CA ASP A 229 1.59 -10.18 0.17
C ASP A 229 0.23 -9.58 0.58
N SER A 230 0.28 -8.40 1.18
CA SER A 230 -0.86 -7.69 1.77
C SER A 230 -0.62 -6.19 1.86
N GLY A 231 -1.69 -5.40 2.04
CA GLY A 231 -1.57 -3.95 2.25
C GLY A 231 -0.70 -3.57 3.44
N VAL A 232 -0.61 -4.43 4.48
CA VAL A 232 0.26 -4.22 5.64
C VAL A 232 1.73 -4.30 5.23
N SER A 233 2.10 -5.24 4.37
CA SER A 233 3.47 -5.41 3.86
C SER A 233 3.90 -4.23 2.98
N HIS A 234 3.01 -3.73 2.12
CA HIS A 234 3.26 -2.50 1.35
C HIS A 234 3.48 -1.30 2.27
N LEU A 235 2.67 -1.19 3.33
CA LEU A 235 2.82 -0.11 4.29
C LEU A 235 4.13 -0.23 5.09
N ALA A 236 4.53 -1.44 5.47
CA ALA A 236 5.80 -1.69 6.16
C ALA A 236 7.00 -1.25 5.32
N GLY A 237 7.03 -1.64 4.04
CA GLY A 237 8.05 -1.18 3.10
C GLY A 237 8.05 0.34 2.93
N PHE A 238 6.87 0.95 2.78
CA PHE A 238 6.74 2.39 2.64
C PHE A 238 7.27 3.16 3.86
N VAL A 239 6.96 2.74 5.09
CA VAL A 239 7.43 3.45 6.29
C VAL A 239 8.90 3.18 6.62
N GLY A 240 9.60 2.40 5.79
CA GLY A 240 11.04 2.14 5.87
C GLY A 240 11.45 1.06 6.88
N THR A 241 10.52 0.26 7.37
CA THR A 241 10.80 -0.88 8.23
C THR A 241 11.60 -1.94 7.44
N GLN A 242 12.58 -2.60 8.08
CA GLN A 242 13.16 -3.81 7.50
C GLN A 242 12.05 -4.83 7.28
N THR A 243 11.79 -5.20 6.05
CA THR A 243 10.57 -5.91 5.66
C THR A 243 10.90 -7.16 4.86
N ILE A 244 10.37 -8.30 5.28
CA ILE A 244 10.40 -9.55 4.50
C ILE A 244 8.97 -9.86 4.09
N VAL A 245 8.70 -9.95 2.79
CA VAL A 245 7.37 -10.25 2.26
C VAL A 245 7.34 -11.62 1.62
N LEU A 246 6.34 -12.41 2.01
CA LEU A 246 6.16 -13.79 1.58
C LEU A 246 5.12 -13.84 0.46
N TYR A 247 5.52 -14.34 -0.69
CA TYR A 247 4.68 -14.49 -1.88
C TYR A 247 4.43 -15.97 -2.15
N LYS A 248 3.21 -16.44 -1.85
CA LYS A 248 2.77 -17.81 -2.08
C LYS A 248 2.00 -17.99 -3.38
N ALA A 249 1.26 -16.98 -3.80
CA ALA A 249 0.30 -17.07 -4.90
C ALA A 249 0.38 -15.91 -5.91
N THR A 250 1.20 -14.91 -5.65
CA THR A 250 1.36 -13.72 -6.50
C THR A 250 2.81 -13.56 -6.90
N ASP A 251 3.05 -12.93 -8.05
CA ASP A 251 4.40 -12.63 -8.52
C ASP A 251 4.89 -11.29 -7.97
N PRO A 252 5.96 -11.27 -7.15
CA PRO A 252 6.52 -10.03 -6.63
C PRO A 252 7.12 -9.12 -7.72
N LYS A 253 7.44 -9.63 -8.90
CA LYS A 253 7.88 -8.81 -10.03
C LYS A 253 6.80 -7.84 -10.47
N ILE A 254 5.52 -8.19 -10.29
CA ILE A 254 4.37 -7.37 -10.66
C ILE A 254 3.80 -6.64 -9.44
N TRP A 255 3.62 -7.35 -8.33
CA TRP A 255 2.88 -6.90 -7.14
C TRP A 255 3.76 -6.67 -5.92
N GLY A 256 5.08 -6.65 -6.08
CA GLY A 256 6.02 -6.54 -4.97
C GLY A 256 5.81 -5.29 -4.12
N ALA A 257 5.91 -5.44 -2.81
CA ALA A 257 5.98 -4.28 -1.93
C ALA A 257 7.28 -3.50 -2.22
N LEU A 258 7.16 -2.19 -2.33
CA LEU A 258 8.30 -1.30 -2.55
C LEU A 258 8.82 -0.77 -1.20
N GLY A 259 10.10 -0.47 -1.15
CA GLY A 259 10.77 0.13 -0.02
C GLY A 259 12.27 -0.14 -0.05
N ARG A 260 13.07 0.73 0.58
CA ARG A 260 14.54 0.63 0.56
C ARG A 260 15.08 -0.62 1.27
N ASN A 261 14.28 -1.19 2.19
CA ASN A 261 14.67 -2.31 3.04
C ASN A 261 13.67 -3.47 2.90
N VAL A 262 13.28 -3.81 1.66
CA VAL A 262 12.30 -4.86 1.38
C VAL A 262 12.96 -6.05 0.70
N THR A 263 12.76 -7.23 1.28
CA THR A 263 13.18 -8.51 0.71
C THR A 263 11.94 -9.32 0.33
N HIS A 264 11.90 -9.88 -0.87
CA HIS A 264 10.84 -10.72 -1.35
C HIS A 264 11.24 -12.20 -1.31
N ILE A 265 10.41 -13.03 -0.69
CA ILE A 265 10.56 -14.48 -0.67
C ILE A 265 9.36 -15.10 -1.39
N SER A 266 9.61 -15.81 -2.49
CA SER A 266 8.56 -16.44 -3.29
C SER A 266 8.68 -17.95 -3.20
N THR A 267 7.77 -18.58 -2.46
CA THR A 267 7.65 -20.05 -2.34
C THR A 267 6.29 -20.39 -1.73
N ASP A 268 5.76 -21.55 -2.02
CA ASP A 268 4.54 -22.10 -1.40
C ASP A 268 4.86 -23.13 -0.29
N GLU A 269 6.13 -23.52 -0.16
CA GLU A 269 6.62 -24.49 0.81
C GLU A 269 7.06 -23.82 2.11
N GLU A 270 6.45 -24.19 3.24
CA GLU A 270 6.69 -23.61 4.56
C GLU A 270 8.14 -23.78 5.05
N GLU A 271 8.72 -24.98 4.86
CA GLU A 271 10.11 -25.25 5.25
C GLU A 271 11.11 -24.42 4.44
N SER A 272 10.86 -24.28 3.13
CA SER A 272 11.66 -23.42 2.26
C SER A 272 11.57 -21.96 2.69
N ALA A 273 10.36 -21.46 2.99
CA ALA A 273 10.17 -20.09 3.48
C ALA A 273 10.95 -19.83 4.78
N LEU A 274 10.86 -20.73 5.77
CA LEU A 274 11.60 -20.60 7.04
C LEU A 274 13.12 -20.58 6.84
N ARG A 275 13.63 -21.45 5.98
CA ARG A 275 15.06 -21.50 5.65
C ARG A 275 15.54 -20.20 4.99
N MET A 276 14.80 -19.71 3.98
CA MET A 276 15.14 -18.44 3.30
C MET A 276 15.08 -17.25 4.25
N ILE A 277 14.08 -17.20 5.16
CA ILE A 277 14.02 -16.19 6.20
C ILE A 277 15.26 -16.25 7.11
N GLN A 278 15.66 -17.45 7.55
CA GLN A 278 16.84 -17.63 8.40
C GLN A 278 18.13 -17.18 7.71
N GLU A 279 18.23 -17.36 6.39
CA GLU A 279 19.36 -16.83 5.59
C GLU A 279 19.34 -15.31 5.56
N CYS A 280 18.20 -14.69 5.27
CA CYS A 280 18.06 -13.23 5.30
C CYS A 280 18.41 -12.63 6.67
N LEU A 281 18.04 -13.31 7.78
CA LEU A 281 18.32 -12.82 9.14
C LEU A 281 19.81 -12.82 9.50
N LYS A 282 20.66 -13.53 8.77
CA LYS A 282 22.13 -13.52 9.02
C LYS A 282 22.78 -12.28 8.40
N ASP A 283 22.14 -11.67 7.41
CA ASP A 283 22.63 -10.52 6.66
C ASP A 283 22.10 -9.19 7.21
N LEU A 284 21.20 -9.25 8.22
CA LEU A 284 20.61 -8.10 8.91
C LEU A 284 21.32 -7.82 10.24
#